data_20fcfddbbfe7ba02f3ebeb0278b24194
#
_entry.id   20fcfddbbfe7ba02f3ebeb0278b24194
#
_cell.length_a   1.000
_cell.length_b   1.000
_cell.length_c   1.000
_cell.angle_alpha   90.00
_cell.angle_beta   90.00
_cell.angle_gamma   90.00
#
_symmetry.space_group_name_H-M   'P 1'
#
loop_
_entity.id
_entity.type
_entity.pdbx_description
1 polymer ?
#
loop_
_entity_poly.entity_id
_entity_poly.type
_entity_poly.pdbx_seq_one_letter_code
_entity_poly.pdbx_strand_id
1 'polypeptide(L)'
;MRNTRVVLTALGGPEVLKVIEDDNLKKNSAEVGGYFRGCLEELKDKYPVIGDVRGIGLMQAVELVKDRETKEPDPQTVAKVMEETRKHRVLVGKGGLYGNVIRTGMMLNSTRDHVDELIEALDASFAAVPGN
;
A
#
# COMPACT_ATOMS: atom_id res chain seq x y z
N MET A 1 -24.91 -20.59 -25.31
CA MET A 1 -24.70 -19.78 -24.08
C MET A 1 -23.25 -19.62 -23.66
N ARG A 2 -22.27 -20.30 -24.20
CA ARG A 2 -20.85 -20.18 -23.81
C ARG A 2 -20.12 -18.92 -24.35
N ASN A 3 -20.61 -18.33 -25.45
CA ASN A 3 -19.94 -17.23 -26.13
C ASN A 3 -20.24 -15.82 -25.56
N THR A 4 -21.33 -15.65 -24.83
CA THR A 4 -21.76 -14.33 -24.31
C THR A 4 -20.80 -13.79 -23.23
N ARG A 5 -20.22 -14.66 -22.39
CA ARG A 5 -19.27 -14.25 -21.34
C ARG A 5 -17.94 -13.76 -21.92
N VAL A 6 -17.46 -14.42 -22.97
CA VAL A 6 -16.20 -14.02 -23.65
C VAL A 6 -16.37 -12.69 -24.36
N VAL A 7 -17.52 -12.45 -24.99
CA VAL A 7 -17.82 -11.17 -25.67
C VAL A 7 -17.92 -10.03 -24.66
N LEU A 8 -18.58 -10.22 -23.51
CA LEU A 8 -18.67 -9.20 -22.46
C LEU A 8 -17.30 -8.85 -21.87
N THR A 9 -16.44 -9.84 -21.63
CA THR A 9 -15.08 -9.62 -21.12
C THR A 9 -14.20 -8.93 -22.17
N ALA A 10 -14.34 -9.28 -23.44
CA ALA A 10 -13.59 -8.66 -24.52
C ALA A 10 -14.00 -7.19 -24.78
N LEU A 11 -15.27 -6.85 -24.57
CA LEU A 11 -15.76 -5.45 -24.67
C LEU A 11 -15.41 -4.64 -23.43
N GLY A 12 -15.34 -5.24 -22.25
CA GLY A 12 -14.99 -4.52 -21.00
C GLY A 12 -13.53 -4.04 -20.94
N GLY A 13 -12.60 -4.76 -21.57
CA GLY A 13 -11.18 -4.40 -21.58
C GLY A 13 -10.90 -3.03 -22.21
N PRO A 14 -11.35 -2.75 -23.45
CA PRO A 14 -11.17 -1.45 -24.08
C PRO A 14 -11.83 -0.29 -23.32
N GLU A 15 -12.99 -0.51 -22.70
CA GLU A 15 -13.68 0.52 -21.90
C GLU A 15 -12.88 0.87 -20.63
N VAL A 16 -12.27 -0.10 -19.96
CA VAL A 16 -11.38 0.15 -18.81
C VAL A 16 -10.17 0.99 -19.23
N LEU A 17 -9.54 0.65 -20.35
CA LEU A 17 -8.40 1.41 -20.87
C LEU A 17 -8.79 2.86 -21.22
N LYS A 18 -9.98 3.05 -21.80
CA LYS A 18 -10.52 4.37 -22.10
C LYS A 18 -10.73 5.20 -20.83
N VAL A 19 -11.33 4.63 -19.78
CA VAL A 19 -11.49 5.32 -18.49
C VAL A 19 -10.12 5.71 -17.90
N ILE A 20 -9.12 4.83 -17.97
CA ILE A 20 -7.76 5.13 -17.50
C ILE A 20 -7.16 6.34 -18.22
N GLU A 21 -7.44 6.47 -19.52
CA GLU A 21 -6.95 7.59 -20.34
C GLU A 21 -7.78 8.87 -20.15
N ASP A 22 -9.09 8.79 -20.27
CA ASP A 22 -10.02 9.94 -20.18
C ASP A 22 -9.94 10.63 -18.82
N ASP A 23 -9.85 9.85 -17.73
CA ASP A 23 -9.75 10.36 -16.34
C ASP A 23 -8.30 10.66 -15.92
N ASN A 24 -7.32 10.52 -16.81
CA ASN A 24 -5.90 10.75 -16.52
C ASN A 24 -5.37 9.96 -15.31
N LEU A 25 -5.87 8.75 -15.09
CA LEU A 25 -5.57 7.96 -13.90
C LEU A 25 -4.09 7.59 -13.75
N LYS A 26 -3.35 7.49 -14.86
CA LYS A 26 -1.88 7.31 -14.83
C LYS A 26 -1.17 8.51 -14.20
N LYS A 27 -1.59 9.72 -14.55
CA LYS A 27 -1.03 10.95 -13.98
C LYS A 27 -1.39 11.07 -12.51
N ASN A 28 -2.66 10.84 -12.16
CA ASN A 28 -3.11 10.82 -10.76
C ASN A 28 -2.29 9.82 -9.92
N SER A 29 -2.10 8.60 -10.42
CA SER A 29 -1.28 7.58 -9.75
C SER A 29 0.17 8.04 -9.53
N ALA A 30 0.76 8.77 -10.47
CA ALA A 30 2.12 9.29 -10.31
C ALA A 30 2.18 10.42 -9.27
N GLU A 31 1.27 11.38 -9.32
CA GLU A 31 1.25 12.55 -8.44
C GLU A 31 0.87 12.18 -6.99
N VAL A 32 -0.26 11.49 -6.82
CA VAL A 32 -0.73 11.04 -5.49
C VAL A 32 0.18 9.95 -4.92
N GLY A 33 0.71 9.07 -5.77
CA GLY A 33 1.68 8.05 -5.38
C GLY A 33 3.02 8.65 -4.94
N GLY A 34 3.47 9.73 -5.57
CA GLY A 34 4.65 10.49 -5.12
C GLY A 34 4.46 11.09 -3.73
N TYR A 35 3.30 11.70 -3.49
CA TYR A 35 2.90 12.19 -2.16
C TYR A 35 2.88 11.06 -1.13
N PHE A 36 2.21 9.95 -1.45
CA PHE A 36 2.14 8.77 -0.58
C PHE A 36 3.51 8.22 -0.23
N ARG A 37 4.42 8.15 -1.21
CA ARG A 37 5.79 7.73 -0.97
C ARG A 37 6.50 8.63 0.03
N GLY A 38 6.34 9.95 -0.08
CA GLY A 38 6.91 10.92 0.87
C GLY A 38 6.44 10.66 2.30
N CYS A 39 5.13 10.50 2.51
CA CYS A 39 4.56 10.20 3.82
C CYS A 39 5.08 8.87 4.41
N LEU A 40 5.26 7.84 3.57
CA LEU A 40 5.84 6.55 4.03
C LEU A 40 7.33 6.67 4.41
N GLU A 41 8.11 7.51 3.73
CA GLU A 41 9.50 7.77 4.12
C GLU A 41 9.56 8.53 5.46
N GLU A 42 8.63 9.46 5.73
CA GLU A 42 8.52 10.11 7.04
C GLU A 42 8.20 9.10 8.15
N LEU A 43 7.31 8.13 7.90
CA LEU A 43 7.05 7.03 8.84
C LEU A 43 8.30 6.17 9.06
N LYS A 44 9.09 5.92 8.02
CA LYS A 44 10.36 5.19 8.13
C LYS A 44 11.35 5.94 9.02
N ASP A 45 11.42 7.26 8.92
CA ASP A 45 12.31 8.04 9.79
C ASP A 45 11.84 8.01 11.26
N LYS A 46 10.54 7.92 11.48
CA LYS A 46 9.92 7.86 12.81
C LYS A 46 10.03 6.48 13.46
N TYR A 47 9.90 5.39 12.67
CA TYR A 47 9.83 4.02 13.18
C TYR A 47 11.02 3.16 12.72
N PRO A 48 11.97 2.83 13.61
CA PRO A 48 13.17 2.03 13.27
C PRO A 48 12.86 0.64 12.67
N VAL A 49 11.70 0.07 12.99
CA VAL A 49 11.25 -1.22 12.44
C VAL A 49 11.02 -1.19 10.93
N ILE A 50 10.83 -0.02 10.35
CA ILE A 50 10.69 0.13 8.89
C ILE A 50 12.09 0.13 8.27
N GLY A 51 12.46 -0.96 7.63
CA GLY A 51 13.76 -1.13 6.96
C GLY A 51 13.81 -0.47 5.59
N ASP A 52 12.71 -0.61 4.81
CA ASP A 52 12.67 -0.09 3.46
C ASP A 52 11.24 0.29 3.04
N VAL A 53 11.16 1.31 2.17
CA VAL A 53 9.91 1.73 1.51
C VAL A 53 10.15 1.70 0.01
N ARG A 54 9.34 0.98 -0.75
CA ARG A 54 9.47 0.84 -2.20
C ARG A 54 8.14 0.69 -2.91
N GLY A 55 8.10 1.03 -4.18
CA GLY A 55 6.90 0.90 -5.00
C GLY A 55 6.90 1.83 -6.18
N ILE A 56 5.79 1.86 -6.89
CA ILE A 56 5.53 2.75 -8.02
C ILE A 56 4.10 3.27 -7.95
N GLY A 57 3.93 4.56 -8.14
CA GLY A 57 2.61 5.21 -8.06
C GLY A 57 1.91 4.87 -6.74
N LEU A 58 0.65 4.48 -6.83
CA LEU A 58 -0.20 4.11 -5.69
C LEU A 58 0.02 2.67 -5.17
N MET A 59 0.92 1.90 -5.79
CA MET A 59 1.31 0.60 -5.29
C MET A 59 2.62 0.72 -4.52
N GLN A 60 2.54 0.71 -3.19
CA GLN A 60 3.68 0.88 -2.29
C GLN A 60 3.84 -0.33 -1.36
N ALA A 61 5.03 -0.49 -0.85
CA ALA A 61 5.37 -1.56 0.08
C ALA A 61 6.29 -1.03 1.17
N VAL A 62 6.03 -1.45 2.40
CA VAL A 62 6.82 -1.13 3.59
C VAL A 62 7.40 -2.44 4.12
N GLU A 63 8.71 -2.58 4.11
CA GLU A 63 9.41 -3.75 4.62
C GLU A 63 9.79 -3.56 6.08
N LEU A 64 9.39 -4.52 6.92
CA LEU A 64 9.69 -4.49 8.34
C LEU A 64 10.86 -5.41 8.67
N VAL A 65 11.76 -4.90 9.48
CA VAL A 65 12.98 -5.58 9.92
C VAL A 65 13.14 -5.42 11.44
N LYS A 66 13.77 -6.38 12.09
CA LYS A 66 14.12 -6.28 13.51
C LYS A 66 15.25 -5.28 13.73
N ASP A 67 16.14 -5.19 12.75
CA ASP A 67 17.30 -4.31 12.79
C ASP A 67 17.68 -3.89 11.37
N ARG A 68 17.98 -2.61 11.17
CA ARG A 68 18.28 -2.03 9.85
C ARG A 68 19.66 -2.39 9.29
N GLU A 69 20.61 -2.76 10.15
CA GLU A 69 21.95 -3.14 9.73
C GLU A 69 21.96 -4.59 9.24
N THR A 70 21.40 -5.49 10.05
CA THR A 70 21.34 -6.92 9.71
C THR A 70 20.24 -7.24 8.71
N LYS A 71 19.22 -6.38 8.59
CA LYS A 71 18.01 -6.55 7.76
C LYS A 71 17.24 -7.83 8.08
N GLU A 72 17.33 -8.32 9.33
CA GLU A 72 16.59 -9.50 9.75
C GLU A 72 15.08 -9.26 9.61
N PRO A 73 14.35 -10.09 8.83
CA PRO A 73 12.91 -9.90 8.60
C PRO A 73 12.07 -9.97 9.87
N ASP A 74 11.06 -9.11 10.00
CA ASP A 74 10.11 -9.15 11.12
C ASP A 74 8.66 -9.38 10.68
N PRO A 75 8.28 -10.62 10.33
CA PRO A 75 6.92 -10.96 9.98
C PRO A 75 5.93 -10.91 11.15
N GLN A 76 6.42 -10.93 12.40
CA GLN A 76 5.57 -10.86 13.58
C GLN A 76 5.03 -9.45 13.78
N THR A 77 5.87 -8.45 13.61
CA THR A 77 5.45 -7.04 13.67
C THR A 77 4.49 -6.71 12.53
N VAL A 78 4.68 -7.27 11.32
CA VAL A 78 3.69 -7.12 10.24
C VAL A 78 2.31 -7.61 10.67
N ALA A 79 2.22 -8.79 11.28
CA ALA A 79 0.94 -9.35 11.72
C ALA A 79 0.26 -8.45 12.77
N LYS A 80 1.02 -7.91 13.73
CA LYS A 80 0.50 -6.98 14.75
C LYS A 80 0.01 -5.68 14.13
N VAL A 81 0.80 -5.05 13.26
CA VAL A 81 0.42 -3.81 12.56
C VAL A 81 -0.84 -4.03 11.73
N MET A 82 -0.98 -5.14 11.02
CA MET A 82 -2.19 -5.46 10.27
C MET A 82 -3.44 -5.57 11.15
N GLU A 83 -3.32 -6.16 12.34
CA GLU A 83 -4.44 -6.21 13.30
C GLU A 83 -4.78 -4.83 13.85
N GLU A 84 -3.78 -3.98 14.08
CA GLU A 84 -4.03 -2.59 14.53
C GLU A 84 -4.68 -1.76 13.41
N THR A 85 -4.18 -1.81 12.14
CA THR A 85 -4.80 -1.08 11.02
C THR A 85 -6.26 -1.47 10.82
N ARG A 86 -6.62 -2.74 11.06
CA ARG A 86 -8.01 -3.21 10.99
C ARG A 86 -8.92 -2.51 12.02
N LYS A 87 -8.41 -2.19 13.22
CA LYS A 87 -9.16 -1.42 14.23
C LYS A 87 -9.43 0.01 13.76
N HIS A 88 -8.55 0.56 12.94
CA HIS A 88 -8.72 1.86 12.26
C HIS A 88 -9.49 1.77 10.93
N ARG A 89 -10.15 0.61 10.65
CA ARG A 89 -10.94 0.35 9.43
C ARG A 89 -10.13 0.36 8.13
N VAL A 90 -8.83 0.16 8.23
CA VAL A 90 -7.92 0.06 7.09
C VAL A 90 -7.44 -1.37 6.94
N LEU A 91 -7.51 -1.89 5.72
CA LEU A 91 -7.01 -3.20 5.36
C LEU A 91 -5.76 -3.06 4.49
N VAL A 92 -4.68 -3.67 4.93
CA VAL A 92 -3.42 -3.74 4.19
C VAL A 92 -3.08 -5.19 3.85
N GLY A 93 -2.29 -5.40 2.81
CA GLY A 93 -1.87 -6.74 2.41
C GLY A 93 -0.54 -7.15 3.02
N LYS A 94 -0.36 -8.45 3.24
CA LYS A 94 0.91 -9.04 3.62
C LYS A 94 1.63 -9.58 2.37
N GLY A 95 2.93 -9.36 2.28
CA GLY A 95 3.77 -9.82 1.17
C GLY A 95 5.22 -10.07 1.57
N GLY A 96 6.07 -10.24 0.54
CA GLY A 96 7.47 -10.56 0.72
C GLY A 96 7.72 -12.06 0.94
N LEU A 97 8.94 -12.51 0.61
CA LEU A 97 9.34 -13.91 0.74
C LEU A 97 9.23 -14.41 2.18
N TYR A 98 9.58 -13.54 3.13
CA TYR A 98 9.56 -13.84 4.56
C TYR A 98 8.29 -13.36 5.26
N GLY A 99 7.30 -12.82 4.51
CA GLY A 99 6.09 -12.28 5.08
C GLY A 99 6.29 -11.03 5.94
N ASN A 100 7.35 -10.29 5.70
CA ASN A 100 7.76 -9.10 6.45
C ASN A 100 7.45 -7.78 5.73
N VAL A 101 6.58 -7.83 4.70
CA VAL A 101 6.23 -6.65 3.89
C VAL A 101 4.75 -6.34 4.04
N ILE A 102 4.44 -5.11 4.39
CA ILE A 102 3.10 -4.53 4.27
C ILE A 102 2.94 -4.01 2.85
N ARG A 103 1.96 -4.52 2.13
CA ARG A 103 1.61 -4.08 0.77
C ARG A 103 0.38 -3.21 0.80
N THR A 104 0.46 -2.09 0.12
CA THR A 104 -0.67 -1.21 -0.14
C THR A 104 -0.91 -1.13 -1.64
N GLY A 105 -2.16 -1.23 -2.05
CA GLY A 105 -2.58 -1.08 -3.43
C GLY A 105 -3.84 -0.24 -3.46
N MET A 106 -3.67 1.09 -3.56
CA MET A 106 -4.78 2.01 -3.62
C MET A 106 -5.38 2.04 -5.03
N MET A 107 -6.62 2.47 -5.12
CA MET A 107 -7.29 2.66 -6.41
C MET A 107 -6.63 3.79 -7.21
N LEU A 108 -6.60 3.67 -8.54
CA LEU A 108 -5.96 4.68 -9.41
C LEU A 108 -6.56 6.08 -9.29
N ASN A 109 -7.81 6.19 -8.85
CA ASN A 109 -8.53 7.44 -8.59
C ASN A 109 -8.46 7.91 -7.13
N SER A 110 -7.60 7.33 -6.31
CA SER A 110 -7.40 7.77 -4.92
C SER A 110 -6.88 9.20 -4.87
N THR A 111 -7.30 9.92 -3.84
CA THR A 111 -6.90 11.30 -3.57
C THR A 111 -5.86 11.37 -2.46
N ARG A 112 -5.33 12.55 -2.19
CA ARG A 112 -4.45 12.78 -1.03
C ARG A 112 -5.15 12.52 0.28
N ASP A 113 -6.43 12.87 0.41
CA ASP A 113 -7.20 12.62 1.64
C ASP A 113 -7.25 11.11 1.96
N HIS A 114 -7.43 10.24 0.94
CA HIS A 114 -7.35 8.79 1.14
C HIS A 114 -5.96 8.32 1.57
N VAL A 115 -4.90 9.00 1.10
CA VAL A 115 -3.53 8.73 1.56
C VAL A 115 -3.37 9.13 3.01
N ASP A 116 -3.86 10.31 3.39
CA ASP A 116 -3.76 10.83 4.75
C ASP A 116 -4.48 9.90 5.75
N GLU A 117 -5.69 9.43 5.42
CA GLU A 117 -6.41 8.43 6.23
C GLU A 117 -5.60 7.13 6.42
N LEU A 118 -4.97 6.64 5.35
CA LEU A 118 -4.12 5.45 5.41
C LEU A 118 -2.87 5.69 6.27
N ILE A 119 -2.21 6.83 6.11
CA ILE A 119 -1.01 7.19 6.86
C ILE A 119 -1.32 7.36 8.34
N GLU A 120 -2.43 8.03 8.70
CA GLU A 120 -2.87 8.17 10.09
C GLU A 120 -3.13 6.79 10.73
N ALA A 121 -3.79 5.88 10.01
CA ALA A 121 -4.02 4.53 10.48
C ALA A 121 -2.72 3.72 10.65
N LEU A 122 -1.77 3.87 9.73
CA LEU A 122 -0.45 3.23 9.84
C LEU A 122 0.36 3.80 11.01
N ASP A 123 0.39 5.13 11.16
CA ASP A 123 1.10 5.80 12.25
C ASP A 123 0.58 5.36 13.62
N ALA A 124 -0.74 5.40 13.81
CA ALA A 124 -1.37 4.91 15.03
C ALA A 124 -1.09 3.41 15.28
N SER A 125 -1.06 2.61 14.22
CA SER A 125 -0.80 1.17 14.32
C SER A 125 0.66 0.87 14.69
N PHE A 126 1.61 1.57 14.11
CA PHE A 126 3.02 1.44 14.49
C PHE A 126 3.27 1.92 15.93
N ALA A 127 2.63 2.99 16.36
CA ALA A 127 2.74 3.49 17.73
C ALA A 127 2.16 2.52 18.78
N ALA A 128 1.15 1.73 18.40
CA ALA A 128 0.50 0.77 19.29
C ALA A 128 1.26 -0.56 19.44
N VAL A 129 2.22 -0.85 18.55
CA VAL A 129 2.99 -2.10 18.60
C VAL A 129 4.23 -1.95 19.47
N PRO A 130 4.39 -2.72 20.56
CA PRO A 130 5.54 -2.64 21.45
C PRO A 130 6.85 -2.98 20.74
N GLY A 131 7.89 -2.20 20.98
CA GLY A 131 9.23 -2.41 20.45
C GLY A 131 9.57 -1.54 19.22
N ASN A 132 8.73 -0.57 18.92
CA ASN A 132 8.98 0.43 17.88
C ASN A 132 9.50 1.72 18.48
#